data_933cabff504da98781bb2e3614214654
#
_entry.id   933cabff504da98781bb2e3614214654
#
_cell.length_a   1.000
_cell.length_b   1.000
_cell.length_c   1.000
_cell.angle_alpha   90.00
_cell.angle_beta   90.00
_cell.angle_gamma   90.00
#
_symmetry.space_group_name_H-M   'P 1'
#
loop_
_entity.id
_entity.type
_entity.pdbx_description
1 polymer ?
#
loop_
_entity_poly.entity_id
_entity_poly.type
_entity_poly.pdbx_seq_one_letter_code
_entity_poly.pdbx_strand_id
1 'polypeptide(L)'
;MYHAENKQIFLGYVIGLDYKNPHLSPFDEFQRFKTHPSIKKYIEGGKRISYGARALIEGGLQSLPQMFMPGALLIGCDAGTLNMPKIKGSHTAMKSGMIAAETIIEHLKNKKPLSLYEEKFKKSWVYEELFAARNVKPSFSWGLILGIIFTGIDQILFRGKLPFTLSHKHADHEALMPADKMPKIDYPKPDNVLTFDKTSSVYLTGTNHTDNQPVHLHLKNPELPISFNVAKYDEPAQRYCPARVFMRFKKKMTC
;
A
#
# COMPACT_ATOMS: atom_id res chain seq x y z
N MET A 1 7.07 -14.53 3.47
CA MET A 1 8.36 -14.80 4.11
C MET A 1 9.33 -15.34 3.08
N TYR A 2 10.54 -14.81 3.05
CA TYR A 2 11.61 -15.22 2.13
C TYR A 2 12.88 -15.53 2.92
N HIS A 3 13.51 -16.65 2.61
CA HIS A 3 14.84 -16.98 3.10
C HIS A 3 15.87 -16.42 2.11
N ALA A 4 16.85 -15.72 2.62
CA ALA A 4 17.92 -15.15 1.83
C ALA A 4 19.29 -15.69 2.28
N GLU A 5 20.34 -15.27 1.60
CA GLU A 5 21.72 -15.59 1.96
C GLU A 5 22.06 -15.14 3.39
N ASN A 6 23.13 -15.67 3.95
CA ASN A 6 23.63 -15.32 5.29
C ASN A 6 22.61 -15.54 6.43
N LYS A 7 21.75 -16.56 6.29
CA LYS A 7 20.70 -16.91 7.26
C LYS A 7 19.72 -15.77 7.54
N GLN A 8 19.52 -14.89 6.58
CA GLN A 8 18.56 -13.79 6.69
C GLN A 8 17.15 -14.26 6.31
N ILE A 9 16.16 -13.71 7.00
CA ILE A 9 14.74 -13.91 6.72
C ILE A 9 14.09 -12.55 6.51
N PHE A 10 13.44 -12.38 5.33
CA PHE A 10 12.57 -11.24 5.07
C PHE A 10 11.14 -11.64 5.38
N LEU A 11 10.56 -10.97 6.35
CA LEU A 11 9.18 -11.18 6.76
C LEU A 11 8.36 -9.93 6.42
N GLY A 12 7.30 -10.09 5.62
CA GLY A 12 6.38 -9.02 5.26
C GLY A 12 4.96 -9.35 5.69
N TYR A 13 4.19 -8.32 5.99
CA TYR A 13 2.76 -8.37 6.29
C TYR A 13 2.06 -7.26 5.52
N VAL A 14 1.05 -7.62 4.74
CA VAL A 14 0.31 -6.69 3.89
C VAL A 14 -1.09 -6.51 4.44
N ILE A 15 -1.53 -5.27 4.55
CA ILE A 15 -2.87 -4.92 5.02
C ILE A 15 -3.54 -4.07 3.94
N GLY A 16 -4.75 -4.47 3.52
CA GLY A 16 -5.62 -3.63 2.70
C GLY A 16 -6.02 -2.37 3.49
N LEU A 17 -5.90 -1.20 2.87
CA LEU A 17 -6.21 0.07 3.54
C LEU A 17 -7.71 0.40 3.56
N ASP A 18 -8.54 -0.49 3.05
CA ASP A 18 -10.01 -0.46 3.10
C ASP A 18 -10.60 -1.12 4.36
N TYR A 19 -9.82 -1.22 5.43
CA TYR A 19 -10.29 -1.76 6.71
C TYR A 19 -11.30 -0.83 7.38
N LYS A 20 -12.27 -1.43 8.10
CA LYS A 20 -13.38 -0.70 8.71
C LYS A 20 -13.07 -0.12 10.09
N ASN A 21 -12.18 -0.78 10.84
CA ASN A 21 -11.94 -0.44 12.24
C ASN A 21 -10.81 0.58 12.40
N PRO A 22 -11.09 1.84 12.80
CA PRO A 22 -10.06 2.86 12.99
C PRO A 22 -9.08 2.55 14.13
N HIS A 23 -9.40 1.58 15.00
CA HIS A 23 -8.50 1.14 16.06
C HIS A 23 -7.46 0.13 15.60
N LEU A 24 -7.53 -0.34 14.34
CA LEU A 24 -6.53 -1.24 13.77
C LEU A 24 -5.21 -0.51 13.57
N SER A 25 -4.13 -1.13 14.04
CA SER A 25 -2.75 -0.67 13.82
C SER A 25 -2.01 -1.65 12.92
N PRO A 26 -1.70 -1.28 11.67
CA PRO A 26 -0.95 -2.14 10.76
C PRO A 26 0.38 -2.64 11.33
N PHE A 27 1.07 -1.76 12.06
CA PHE A 27 2.32 -2.11 12.73
C PHE A 27 2.13 -3.18 13.81
N ASP A 28 1.13 -2.99 14.69
CA ASP A 28 0.89 -3.92 15.80
C ASP A 28 0.29 -5.25 15.32
N GLU A 29 -0.50 -5.25 14.25
CA GLU A 29 -0.93 -6.47 13.57
C GLU A 29 0.27 -7.27 13.03
N PHE A 30 1.28 -6.60 12.48
CA PHE A 30 2.51 -7.25 12.08
C PHE A 30 3.29 -7.81 13.29
N GLN A 31 3.33 -7.10 14.43
CA GLN A 31 3.93 -7.65 15.66
C GLN A 31 3.17 -8.90 16.12
N ARG A 32 1.84 -8.85 16.14
CA ARG A 32 1.00 -9.99 16.49
C ARG A 32 1.19 -11.19 15.56
N PHE A 33 1.30 -10.94 14.25
CA PHE A 33 1.58 -11.96 13.25
C PHE A 33 2.87 -12.73 13.55
N LYS A 34 3.92 -12.06 14.02
CA LYS A 34 5.20 -12.70 14.36
C LYS A 34 5.08 -13.70 15.51
N THR A 35 4.12 -13.52 16.42
CA THR A 35 3.91 -14.43 17.56
C THR A 35 3.15 -15.70 17.17
N HIS A 36 2.56 -15.75 15.97
CA HIS A 36 1.86 -16.94 15.51
C HIS A 36 2.79 -18.16 15.46
N PRO A 37 2.43 -19.33 16.02
CA PRO A 37 3.34 -20.50 16.12
C PRO A 37 3.98 -20.91 14.81
N SER A 38 3.23 -20.85 13.70
CA SER A 38 3.75 -21.21 12.37
C SER A 38 4.79 -20.22 11.82
N ILE A 39 4.86 -19.01 12.35
CA ILE A 39 5.82 -17.97 11.95
C ILE A 39 6.97 -17.89 12.95
N LYS A 40 6.64 -17.86 14.24
CA LYS A 40 7.59 -17.75 15.35
C LYS A 40 8.77 -18.71 15.21
N LYS A 41 8.53 -19.98 14.91
CA LYS A 41 9.55 -21.03 14.77
C LYS A 41 10.67 -20.72 13.77
N TYR A 42 10.44 -19.81 12.82
CA TYR A 42 11.45 -19.42 11.83
C TYR A 42 12.28 -18.20 12.22
N ILE A 43 11.77 -17.38 13.13
CA ILE A 43 12.40 -16.12 13.52
C ILE A 43 12.85 -16.10 14.99
N GLU A 44 12.45 -17.09 15.78
CA GLU A 44 12.87 -17.22 17.18
C GLU A 44 14.38 -17.42 17.28
N GLY A 45 15.02 -16.73 18.23
CA GLY A 45 16.48 -16.70 18.37
C GLY A 45 17.20 -15.80 17.36
N GLY A 46 16.48 -15.23 16.41
CA GLY A 46 17.04 -14.28 15.44
C GLY A 46 17.15 -12.86 16.00
N LYS A 47 17.94 -12.03 15.32
CA LYS A 47 18.09 -10.60 15.61
C LYS A 47 17.43 -9.78 14.52
N ARG A 48 16.58 -8.82 14.89
CA ARG A 48 16.05 -7.83 13.95
C ARG A 48 17.17 -6.91 13.46
N ILE A 49 17.39 -6.85 12.16
CA ILE A 49 18.45 -6.06 11.54
C ILE A 49 17.95 -4.88 10.72
N SER A 50 16.68 -4.91 10.28
CA SER A 50 16.10 -3.86 9.47
C SER A 50 14.59 -3.79 9.66
N TYR A 51 14.00 -2.68 9.26
CA TYR A 51 12.56 -2.43 9.20
C TYR A 51 12.25 -1.54 8.00
N GLY A 52 11.09 -1.71 7.42
CA GLY A 52 10.56 -0.83 6.40
C GLY A 52 9.05 -0.98 6.28
N ALA A 53 8.39 0.06 5.84
CA ALA A 53 6.97 0.03 5.49
C ALA A 53 6.72 0.94 4.28
N ARG A 54 5.85 0.51 3.38
CA ARG A 54 5.48 1.26 2.20
C ARG A 54 4.02 1.02 1.85
N ALA A 55 3.32 2.08 1.48
CA ALA A 55 2.02 1.97 0.83
C ALA A 55 2.22 1.57 -0.64
N LEU A 56 1.38 0.66 -1.11
CA LEU A 56 1.34 0.16 -2.48
C LEU A 56 -0.03 0.47 -3.09
N ILE A 57 -0.07 0.70 -4.40
CA ILE A 57 -1.32 0.88 -5.13
C ILE A 57 -1.71 -0.48 -5.73
N GLU A 58 -2.79 -1.06 -5.20
CA GLU A 58 -3.29 -2.37 -5.61
C GLU A 58 -4.65 -2.29 -6.35
N GLY A 59 -5.05 -1.11 -6.79
CA GLY A 59 -6.32 -0.89 -7.46
C GLY A 59 -6.41 -1.51 -8.87
N GLY A 60 -5.28 -1.87 -9.47
CA GLY A 60 -5.22 -2.45 -10.81
C GLY A 60 -5.52 -1.45 -11.92
N LEU A 61 -5.94 -1.97 -13.09
CA LEU A 61 -6.13 -1.18 -14.31
C LEU A 61 -7.08 0.02 -14.11
N GLN A 62 -8.17 -0.16 -13.36
CA GLN A 62 -9.18 0.87 -13.13
C GLN A 62 -8.70 2.04 -12.25
N SER A 63 -7.58 1.86 -11.54
CA SER A 63 -6.99 2.86 -10.66
C SER A 63 -5.78 3.57 -11.26
N LEU A 64 -5.43 3.28 -12.51
CA LEU A 64 -4.35 3.99 -13.19
C LEU A 64 -4.73 5.46 -13.35
N PRO A 65 -3.89 6.40 -12.86
CA PRO A 65 -4.12 7.82 -13.06
C PRO A 65 -3.71 8.23 -14.48
N GLN A 66 -3.86 9.50 -14.81
CA GLN A 66 -3.15 10.08 -15.94
C GLN A 66 -1.64 9.97 -15.68
N MET A 67 -0.94 9.23 -16.54
CA MET A 67 0.45 8.83 -16.30
C MET A 67 1.49 9.83 -16.80
N PHE A 68 1.06 10.94 -17.38
CA PHE A 68 1.93 12.02 -17.88
C PHE A 68 1.39 13.39 -17.53
N MET A 69 2.29 14.33 -17.43
CA MET A 69 1.99 15.78 -17.36
C MET A 69 3.15 16.54 -17.99
N PRO A 70 3.02 17.84 -18.26
CA PRO A 70 4.15 18.63 -18.76
C PRO A 70 5.36 18.52 -17.84
N GLY A 71 6.47 17.98 -18.35
CA GLY A 71 7.71 17.81 -17.63
C GLY A 71 7.79 16.59 -16.69
N ALA A 72 6.77 15.74 -16.59
CA ALA A 72 6.80 14.57 -15.71
C ALA A 72 6.04 13.35 -16.25
N LEU A 73 6.49 12.15 -15.83
CA LEU A 73 5.83 10.87 -16.08
C LEU A 73 5.71 10.10 -14.77
N LEU A 74 4.61 9.37 -14.58
CA LEU A 74 4.41 8.43 -13.47
C LEU A 74 4.76 7.02 -13.94
N ILE A 75 5.57 6.30 -13.15
CA ILE A 75 6.02 4.95 -13.46
C ILE A 75 5.87 4.02 -12.25
N GLY A 76 5.86 2.73 -12.50
CA GLY A 76 5.92 1.71 -11.46
C GLY A 76 4.74 1.75 -10.48
N CYS A 77 5.04 1.48 -9.22
CA CYS A 77 4.02 1.40 -8.18
C CYS A 77 3.30 2.75 -7.95
N ASP A 78 3.99 3.87 -8.14
CA ASP A 78 3.39 5.20 -7.98
C ASP A 78 2.37 5.50 -9.09
N ALA A 79 2.50 4.84 -10.25
CA ALA A 79 1.47 4.83 -11.29
C ALA A 79 0.40 3.74 -11.09
N GLY A 80 0.59 2.80 -10.16
CA GLY A 80 -0.35 1.70 -9.92
C GLY A 80 -0.18 0.49 -10.82
N THR A 81 1.02 0.23 -11.35
CA THR A 81 1.27 -0.88 -12.28
C THR A 81 1.42 -2.25 -11.63
N LEU A 82 1.22 -2.36 -10.31
CA LEU A 82 1.30 -3.64 -9.59
C LEU A 82 0.20 -4.60 -10.05
N ASN A 83 0.59 -5.84 -10.36
CA ASN A 83 -0.37 -6.93 -10.59
C ASN A 83 -0.82 -7.51 -9.24
N MET A 84 -2.00 -7.10 -8.77
CA MET A 84 -2.52 -7.47 -7.45
C MET A 84 -2.69 -8.99 -7.28
N PRO A 85 -3.33 -9.76 -8.18
CA PRO A 85 -3.48 -11.20 -8.01
C PRO A 85 -2.17 -11.96 -7.87
N LYS A 86 -1.13 -11.51 -8.54
CA LYS A 86 0.22 -12.09 -8.43
C LYS A 86 1.00 -11.56 -7.23
N ILE A 87 0.58 -10.46 -6.62
CA ILE A 87 1.34 -9.71 -5.61
C ILE A 87 2.75 -9.39 -6.14
N LYS A 88 2.85 -9.02 -7.41
CA LYS A 88 4.11 -8.74 -8.11
C LYS A 88 4.02 -7.42 -8.87
N GLY A 89 5.01 -6.55 -8.64
CA GLY A 89 5.08 -5.24 -9.27
C GLY A 89 6.44 -4.90 -9.87
N SER A 90 7.51 -5.63 -9.54
CA SER A 90 8.86 -5.28 -9.99
C SER A 90 9.00 -5.33 -11.52
N HIS A 91 8.49 -6.39 -12.17
CA HIS A 91 8.56 -6.55 -13.62
C HIS A 91 7.74 -5.49 -14.36
N THR A 92 6.53 -5.16 -13.87
CA THR A 92 5.67 -4.12 -14.44
C THR A 92 6.26 -2.73 -14.22
N ALA A 93 6.86 -2.48 -13.06
CA ALA A 93 7.54 -1.23 -12.75
C ALA A 93 8.75 -1.01 -13.67
N MET A 94 9.60 -2.04 -13.85
CA MET A 94 10.74 -1.96 -14.77
C MET A 94 10.29 -1.69 -16.20
N LYS A 95 9.28 -2.40 -16.71
CA LYS A 95 8.79 -2.18 -18.08
C LYS A 95 8.18 -0.80 -18.25
N SER A 96 7.41 -0.30 -17.28
CA SER A 96 6.88 1.07 -17.34
C SER A 96 8.00 2.12 -17.37
N GLY A 97 9.07 1.91 -16.59
CA GLY A 97 10.27 2.75 -16.64
C GLY A 97 10.98 2.73 -17.98
N MET A 98 11.09 1.55 -18.62
CA MET A 98 11.67 1.43 -19.97
C MET A 98 10.86 2.22 -21.01
N ILE A 99 9.51 2.09 -20.99
CA ILE A 99 8.63 2.82 -21.90
C ILE A 99 8.74 4.33 -21.67
N ALA A 100 8.84 4.75 -20.39
CA ALA A 100 9.03 6.16 -20.05
C ALA A 100 10.37 6.69 -20.61
N ALA A 101 11.46 5.97 -20.41
CA ALA A 101 12.79 6.34 -20.94
C ALA A 101 12.79 6.48 -22.45
N GLU A 102 12.21 5.51 -23.20
CA GLU A 102 12.05 5.58 -24.63
C GLU A 102 11.24 6.81 -25.07
N THR A 103 10.17 7.12 -24.35
CA THR A 103 9.33 8.29 -24.64
C THR A 103 10.05 9.61 -24.38
N ILE A 104 10.82 9.71 -23.29
CA ILE A 104 11.63 10.89 -22.96
C ILE A 104 12.70 11.10 -24.06
N ILE A 105 13.37 10.05 -24.51
CA ILE A 105 14.36 10.14 -25.59
C ILE A 105 13.73 10.68 -26.87
N GLU A 106 12.56 10.19 -27.25
CA GLU A 106 11.83 10.69 -28.42
C GLU A 106 11.36 12.14 -28.24
N HIS A 107 10.93 12.51 -27.04
CA HIS A 107 10.57 13.89 -26.71
C HIS A 107 11.75 14.85 -26.86
N LEU A 108 12.90 14.50 -26.31
CA LEU A 108 14.09 15.34 -26.35
C LEU A 108 14.67 15.46 -27.76
N LYS A 109 14.76 14.35 -28.49
CA LYS A 109 15.35 14.31 -29.85
C LYS A 109 14.40 14.83 -30.92
N ASN A 110 13.15 14.42 -30.90
CA ASN A 110 12.21 14.59 -31.99
C ASN A 110 11.00 15.48 -31.63
N LYS A 111 11.01 16.10 -30.44
CA LYS A 111 9.92 16.96 -29.93
C LYS A 111 8.55 16.29 -29.89
N LYS A 112 8.50 14.96 -29.81
CA LYS A 112 7.24 14.23 -29.67
C LYS A 112 6.58 14.51 -28.32
N PRO A 113 5.24 14.50 -28.20
CA PRO A 113 4.54 14.80 -26.94
C PRO A 113 4.75 13.69 -25.92
N LEU A 114 4.79 14.05 -24.63
CA LEU A 114 4.91 13.07 -23.53
C LEU A 114 3.66 12.16 -23.38
N SER A 115 2.51 12.58 -23.93
CA SER A 115 1.29 11.74 -24.01
C SER A 115 1.51 10.41 -24.75
N LEU A 116 2.52 10.35 -25.61
CA LEU A 116 2.93 9.12 -26.30
C LEU A 116 3.27 7.98 -25.31
N TYR A 117 3.64 8.32 -24.07
CA TYR A 117 3.89 7.35 -23.00
C TYR A 117 2.66 6.46 -22.74
N GLU A 118 1.48 7.07 -22.58
CA GLU A 118 0.25 6.28 -22.34
C GLU A 118 -0.13 5.41 -23.53
N GLU A 119 0.09 5.89 -24.75
CA GLU A 119 -0.18 5.11 -25.96
C GLU A 119 0.72 3.87 -26.03
N LYS A 120 2.03 4.04 -25.77
CA LYS A 120 3.00 2.95 -25.73
C LYS A 120 2.69 1.99 -24.57
N PHE A 121 2.31 2.51 -23.40
CA PHE A 121 1.93 1.71 -22.26
C PHE A 121 0.72 0.82 -22.58
N LYS A 122 -0.32 1.38 -23.20
CA LYS A 122 -1.52 0.63 -23.63
C LYS A 122 -1.24 -0.47 -24.65
N LYS A 123 -0.16 -0.32 -25.43
CA LYS A 123 0.30 -1.33 -26.42
C LYS A 123 1.28 -2.34 -25.82
N SER A 124 1.62 -2.22 -24.54
CA SER A 124 2.61 -3.09 -23.89
C SER A 124 1.96 -4.30 -23.23
N TRP A 125 2.74 -5.34 -23.03
CA TRP A 125 2.30 -6.53 -22.27
C TRP A 125 1.93 -6.21 -20.82
N VAL A 126 2.42 -5.10 -20.23
CA VAL A 126 2.01 -4.65 -18.89
C VAL A 126 0.53 -4.33 -18.87
N TYR A 127 0.06 -3.57 -19.87
CA TYR A 127 -1.36 -3.25 -19.98
C TYR A 127 -2.20 -4.51 -20.17
N GLU A 128 -1.76 -5.44 -21.02
CA GLU A 128 -2.44 -6.73 -21.25
C GLU A 128 -2.54 -7.54 -19.94
N GLU A 129 -1.46 -7.58 -19.17
CA GLU A 129 -1.42 -8.27 -17.88
C GLU A 129 -2.39 -7.63 -16.87
N LEU A 130 -2.39 -6.30 -16.76
CA LEU A 130 -3.31 -5.58 -15.87
C LEU A 130 -4.77 -5.72 -16.36
N PHE A 131 -4.97 -5.73 -17.68
CA PHE A 131 -6.30 -5.94 -18.26
C PHE A 131 -6.85 -7.33 -17.93
N ALA A 132 -6.05 -8.37 -18.05
CA ALA A 132 -6.46 -9.72 -17.67
C ALA A 132 -6.79 -9.83 -16.17
N ALA A 133 -6.13 -9.08 -15.31
CA ALA A 133 -6.33 -9.09 -13.86
C ALA A 133 -7.43 -8.13 -13.36
N ARG A 134 -8.01 -7.29 -14.22
CA ARG A 134 -8.82 -6.13 -13.85
C ARG A 134 -10.06 -6.42 -12.99
N ASN A 135 -10.65 -7.61 -13.15
CA ASN A 135 -11.87 -7.98 -12.43
C ASN A 135 -11.61 -8.66 -11.08
N VAL A 136 -10.36 -9.03 -10.78
CA VAL A 136 -10.04 -9.83 -9.59
C VAL A 136 -10.32 -9.03 -8.31
N LYS A 137 -9.64 -7.88 -8.11
CA LYS A 137 -9.82 -7.11 -6.88
C LYS A 137 -11.27 -6.64 -6.68
N PRO A 138 -11.96 -6.06 -7.66
CA PRO A 138 -13.35 -5.62 -7.47
C PRO A 138 -14.31 -6.74 -7.09
N SER A 139 -14.10 -7.98 -7.53
CA SER A 139 -14.98 -9.11 -7.20
C SER A 139 -14.99 -9.46 -5.70
N PHE A 140 -13.89 -9.17 -4.99
CA PHE A 140 -13.82 -9.39 -3.54
C PHE A 140 -14.70 -8.44 -2.72
N SER A 141 -15.27 -7.39 -3.33
CA SER A 141 -16.31 -6.58 -2.71
C SER A 141 -17.59 -7.38 -2.38
N TRP A 142 -17.78 -8.52 -3.04
CA TRP A 142 -18.90 -9.47 -2.78
C TRP A 142 -18.59 -10.43 -1.62
N GLY A 143 -17.44 -10.32 -0.99
CA GLY A 143 -16.95 -11.20 0.05
C GLY A 143 -15.97 -12.25 -0.46
N LEU A 144 -15.28 -12.90 0.48
CA LEU A 144 -14.17 -13.82 0.17
C LEU A 144 -14.59 -14.98 -0.73
N ILE A 145 -15.67 -15.68 -0.39
CA ILE A 145 -16.08 -16.91 -1.09
C ILE A 145 -16.52 -16.59 -2.53
N LEU A 146 -17.40 -15.62 -2.70
CA LEU A 146 -17.88 -15.24 -4.03
C LEU A 146 -16.75 -14.65 -4.89
N GLY A 147 -15.86 -13.85 -4.28
CA GLY A 147 -14.68 -13.32 -4.96
C GLY A 147 -13.74 -14.42 -5.46
N ILE A 148 -13.49 -15.48 -4.66
CA ILE A 148 -12.67 -16.62 -5.07
C ILE A 148 -13.32 -17.39 -6.23
N ILE A 149 -14.61 -17.70 -6.12
CA ILE A 149 -15.34 -18.44 -7.16
C ILE A 149 -15.33 -17.66 -8.47
N PHE A 150 -15.71 -16.38 -8.42
CA PHE A 150 -15.72 -15.53 -9.61
C PHE A 150 -14.30 -15.41 -10.23
N THR A 151 -13.29 -15.17 -9.39
CA THR A 151 -11.89 -15.09 -9.85
C THR A 151 -11.45 -16.38 -10.51
N GLY A 152 -11.80 -17.54 -9.95
CA GLY A 152 -11.52 -18.84 -10.55
C GLY A 152 -12.15 -18.97 -11.94
N ILE A 153 -13.42 -18.60 -12.08
CA ILE A 153 -14.13 -18.61 -13.37
C ILE A 153 -13.45 -17.64 -14.35
N ASP A 154 -13.26 -16.38 -13.96
CA ASP A 154 -12.67 -15.36 -14.83
C ASP A 154 -11.25 -15.72 -15.29
N GLN A 155 -10.38 -16.17 -14.37
CA GLN A 155 -8.97 -16.39 -14.68
C GLN A 155 -8.72 -17.77 -15.33
N ILE A 156 -9.45 -18.83 -14.95
CA ILE A 156 -9.22 -20.19 -15.46
C ILE A 156 -9.99 -20.42 -16.76
N LEU A 157 -11.31 -20.12 -16.79
CA LEU A 157 -12.15 -20.38 -17.95
C LEU A 157 -12.01 -19.27 -19.01
N PHE A 158 -12.06 -18.01 -18.60
CA PHE A 158 -12.05 -16.86 -19.51
C PHE A 158 -10.68 -16.20 -19.67
N ARG A 159 -9.67 -16.59 -18.87
CA ARG A 159 -8.30 -16.04 -18.91
C ARG A 159 -8.29 -14.50 -18.78
N GLY A 160 -9.18 -13.95 -17.96
CA GLY A 160 -9.34 -12.50 -17.79
C GLY A 160 -9.97 -11.76 -18.97
N LYS A 161 -10.60 -12.48 -19.92
CA LYS A 161 -11.17 -11.92 -21.15
C LYS A 161 -12.68 -11.74 -21.11
N LEU A 162 -13.29 -11.69 -19.93
CA LEU A 162 -14.72 -11.36 -19.82
C LEU A 162 -15.04 -10.03 -20.53
N PRO A 163 -16.20 -9.90 -21.20
CA PRO A 163 -16.53 -8.71 -22.01
C PRO A 163 -16.86 -7.47 -21.19
N PHE A 164 -16.82 -7.56 -19.88
CA PHE A 164 -17.11 -6.44 -18.96
C PHE A 164 -15.95 -6.20 -18.00
N THR A 165 -15.95 -5.02 -17.40
CA THR A 165 -14.98 -4.62 -16.35
C THR A 165 -15.76 -4.22 -15.11
N LEU A 166 -15.44 -4.86 -13.99
CA LEU A 166 -15.95 -4.47 -12.68
C LEU A 166 -15.28 -3.18 -12.22
N SER A 167 -16.03 -2.28 -11.61
CA SER A 167 -15.50 -1.02 -11.07
C SER A 167 -15.31 -1.10 -9.55
N HIS A 168 -14.39 -0.31 -9.03
CA HIS A 168 -14.33 -0.01 -7.60
C HIS A 168 -15.51 0.90 -7.25
N LYS A 169 -16.32 0.50 -6.26
CA LYS A 169 -17.53 1.24 -5.88
C LYS A 169 -17.22 2.41 -4.93
N HIS A 170 -16.19 2.27 -4.12
CA HIS A 170 -15.82 3.21 -3.06
C HIS A 170 -14.32 3.39 -3.01
N ALA A 171 -13.87 4.54 -2.54
CA ALA A 171 -12.48 4.77 -2.19
C ALA A 171 -12.16 4.05 -0.87
N ASP A 172 -10.91 3.60 -0.70
CA ASP A 172 -10.50 2.80 0.46
C ASP A 172 -10.84 3.49 1.80
N HIS A 173 -10.65 4.82 1.89
CA HIS A 173 -10.92 5.59 3.11
C HIS A 173 -12.42 5.67 3.47
N GLU A 174 -13.32 5.46 2.53
CA GLU A 174 -14.78 5.46 2.77
C GLU A 174 -15.25 4.22 3.53
N ALA A 175 -14.43 3.16 3.57
CA ALA A 175 -14.73 1.97 4.32
C ALA A 175 -14.63 2.17 5.85
N LEU A 176 -13.92 3.22 6.29
CA LEU A 176 -13.64 3.46 7.70
C LEU A 176 -14.92 3.82 8.48
N MET A 177 -15.21 3.07 9.53
CA MET A 177 -16.37 3.29 10.39
C MET A 177 -16.03 4.22 11.55
N PRO A 178 -17.03 4.94 12.12
CA PRO A 178 -16.82 5.74 13.33
C PRO A 178 -16.23 4.92 14.49
N ALA A 179 -15.33 5.52 15.24
CA ALA A 179 -14.57 4.84 16.29
C ALA A 179 -15.44 4.32 17.45
N ASP A 180 -16.54 5.01 17.74
CA ASP A 180 -17.52 4.62 18.75
C ASP A 180 -18.33 3.36 18.36
N LYS A 181 -18.40 3.05 17.07
CA LYS A 181 -19.11 1.88 16.52
C LYS A 181 -18.22 0.65 16.35
N MET A 182 -16.95 0.78 16.63
CA MET A 182 -15.97 -0.30 16.39
C MET A 182 -15.30 -0.74 17.68
N PRO A 183 -15.04 -2.04 17.85
CA PRO A 183 -14.35 -2.54 19.03
C PRO A 183 -12.93 -2.00 19.10
N LYS A 184 -12.49 -1.58 20.27
CA LYS A 184 -11.10 -1.27 20.54
C LYS A 184 -10.28 -2.55 20.44
N ILE A 185 -9.09 -2.45 19.86
CA ILE A 185 -8.14 -3.55 19.77
C ILE A 185 -7.05 -3.30 20.81
N ASP A 186 -6.91 -4.23 21.73
CA ASP A 186 -5.84 -4.19 22.74
C ASP A 186 -4.64 -4.98 22.20
N TYR A 187 -3.57 -4.27 21.89
CA TYR A 187 -2.33 -4.88 21.42
C TYR A 187 -1.39 -5.13 22.59
N PRO A 188 -0.81 -6.34 22.72
CA PRO A 188 0.14 -6.63 23.76
C PRO A 188 1.38 -5.73 23.64
N LYS A 189 1.96 -5.37 24.77
CA LYS A 189 3.24 -4.65 24.79
C LYS A 189 4.33 -5.50 24.14
N PRO A 190 5.25 -4.88 23.39
CA PRO A 190 6.35 -5.62 22.77
C PRO A 190 7.28 -6.24 23.84
N ASP A 191 7.76 -7.44 23.59
CA ASP A 191 8.68 -8.18 24.44
C ASP A 191 10.15 -7.83 24.21
N ASN A 192 10.45 -7.05 23.19
CA ASN A 192 11.80 -6.67 22.73
C ASN A 192 12.70 -7.86 22.32
N VAL A 193 12.13 -9.04 22.15
CA VAL A 193 12.82 -10.25 21.67
C VAL A 193 12.27 -10.63 20.30
N LEU A 194 10.97 -10.88 20.22
CA LEU A 194 10.27 -11.23 18.98
C LEU A 194 9.46 -10.04 18.45
N THR A 195 8.89 -9.26 19.34
CA THR A 195 8.08 -8.08 19.04
C THR A 195 8.75 -6.81 19.53
N PHE A 196 8.59 -5.72 18.79
CA PHE A 196 9.31 -4.48 19.03
C PHE A 196 8.38 -3.27 18.94
N ASP A 197 8.75 -2.19 19.59
CA ASP A 197 8.04 -0.92 19.48
C ASP A 197 8.28 -0.23 18.11
N LYS A 198 7.37 0.67 17.75
CA LYS A 198 7.41 1.38 16.46
C LYS A 198 8.63 2.31 16.36
N THR A 199 8.98 3.01 17.43
CA THR A 199 10.05 4.00 17.42
C THR A 199 11.42 3.36 17.18
N SER A 200 11.73 2.27 17.91
CA SER A 200 12.97 1.51 17.69
C SER A 200 13.00 0.83 16.31
N SER A 201 11.84 0.51 15.75
CA SER A 201 11.74 -0.03 14.39
C SER A 201 12.07 1.04 13.34
N VAL A 202 11.55 2.25 13.50
CA VAL A 202 11.82 3.37 12.59
C VAL A 202 13.31 3.70 12.52
N TYR A 203 14.02 3.65 13.64
CA TYR A 203 15.47 3.85 13.66
C TYR A 203 16.21 2.88 12.71
N LEU A 204 15.72 1.66 12.57
CA LEU A 204 16.33 0.64 11.69
C LEU A 204 15.96 0.78 10.21
N THR A 205 15.17 1.78 9.83
CA THR A 205 14.88 2.03 8.41
C THR A 205 16.07 2.60 7.67
N GLY A 206 17.01 3.25 8.37
CA GLY A 206 18.11 3.99 7.77
C GLY A 206 17.66 5.20 6.95
N THR A 207 16.40 5.65 7.11
CA THR A 207 15.86 6.79 6.38
C THR A 207 16.58 8.07 6.80
N ASN A 208 17.09 8.79 5.81
CA ASN A 208 17.71 10.10 5.98
C ASN A 208 17.01 11.11 5.07
N HIS A 209 16.69 12.27 5.60
CA HIS A 209 16.05 13.37 4.88
C HIS A 209 16.95 14.59 4.90
N THR A 210 16.90 15.41 3.85
CA THR A 210 17.55 16.70 3.81
C THR A 210 16.79 17.67 4.72
N ASP A 211 17.46 18.30 5.69
CA ASP A 211 16.82 19.15 6.71
C ASP A 211 16.02 20.33 6.11
N ASN A 212 16.53 20.91 5.03
CA ASN A 212 15.91 22.03 4.33
C ASN A 212 14.98 21.63 3.18
N GLN A 213 14.56 20.37 3.12
CA GLN A 213 13.64 19.88 2.10
C GLN A 213 12.28 20.56 2.25
N PRO A 214 11.70 21.08 1.14
CA PRO A 214 10.34 21.65 1.19
C PRO A 214 9.31 20.61 1.67
N VAL A 215 8.37 21.04 2.50
CA VAL A 215 7.26 20.20 2.95
C VAL A 215 6.36 19.90 1.75
N HIS A 216 6.20 18.63 1.42
CA HIS A 216 5.38 18.18 0.28
C HIS A 216 3.94 17.85 0.68
N LEU A 217 3.66 17.62 1.96
CA LEU A 217 2.31 17.41 2.48
C LEU A 217 1.80 18.70 3.12
N HIS A 218 0.75 19.27 2.52
CA HIS A 218 0.13 20.48 3.02
C HIS A 218 -1.26 20.17 3.56
N LEU A 219 -1.51 20.54 4.81
CA LEU A 219 -2.81 20.41 5.44
C LEU A 219 -3.73 21.56 4.96
N LYS A 220 -4.71 21.26 4.10
CA LYS A 220 -5.64 22.25 3.55
C LYS A 220 -6.49 22.96 4.60
N ASN A 221 -6.89 22.21 5.63
CA ASN A 221 -7.67 22.73 6.74
C ASN A 221 -7.06 22.23 8.06
N PRO A 222 -6.40 23.09 8.85
CA PRO A 222 -5.72 22.73 10.10
C PRO A 222 -6.67 22.24 11.19
N GLU A 223 -7.97 22.55 11.11
CA GLU A 223 -8.96 22.11 12.09
C GLU A 223 -9.42 20.67 11.89
N LEU A 224 -9.31 20.11 10.68
CA LEU A 224 -9.80 18.77 10.34
C LEU A 224 -9.23 17.66 11.24
N PRO A 225 -7.95 17.63 11.61
CA PRO A 225 -7.42 16.58 12.46
C PRO A 225 -8.12 16.51 13.81
N ILE A 226 -8.50 17.65 14.38
CA ILE A 226 -9.13 17.74 15.72
C ILE A 226 -10.65 17.64 15.59
N SER A 227 -11.27 18.49 14.79
CA SER A 227 -12.73 18.62 14.73
C SER A 227 -13.41 17.41 14.07
N PHE A 228 -12.72 16.74 13.15
CA PHE A 228 -13.28 15.62 12.41
C PHE A 228 -12.55 14.29 12.67
N ASN A 229 -11.24 14.21 12.43
CA ASN A 229 -10.54 12.93 12.52
C ASN A 229 -10.49 12.39 13.94
N VAL A 230 -10.15 13.23 14.94
CA VAL A 230 -10.18 12.83 16.35
C VAL A 230 -11.60 12.55 16.80
N ALA A 231 -12.54 13.44 16.50
CA ALA A 231 -13.91 13.34 17.01
C ALA A 231 -14.63 12.10 16.47
N LYS A 232 -14.48 11.80 15.18
CA LYS A 232 -15.22 10.72 14.52
C LYS A 232 -14.46 9.39 14.48
N TYR A 233 -13.14 9.42 14.29
CA TYR A 233 -12.33 8.23 14.00
C TYR A 233 -11.21 7.99 15.01
N ASP A 234 -11.12 8.78 16.09
CA ASP A 234 -10.05 8.71 17.09
C ASP A 234 -8.65 8.85 16.47
N GLU A 235 -8.51 9.71 15.44
CA GLU A 235 -7.28 9.98 14.66
C GLU A 235 -6.52 8.70 14.26
N PRO A 236 -6.96 8.00 13.22
CA PRO A 236 -6.36 6.73 12.82
C PRO A 236 -4.91 6.87 12.33
N ALA A 237 -4.47 8.09 11.97
CA ALA A 237 -3.09 8.32 11.52
C ALA A 237 -2.05 7.96 12.59
N GLN A 238 -2.37 8.08 13.88
CA GLN A 238 -1.49 7.63 14.95
C GLN A 238 -1.21 6.11 14.91
N ARG A 239 -2.08 5.34 14.23
CA ARG A 239 -1.98 3.88 14.11
C ARG A 239 -1.40 3.45 12.78
N TYR A 240 -1.91 3.97 11.66
CA TYR A 240 -1.44 3.56 10.35
C TYR A 240 -0.09 4.17 9.95
N CYS A 241 0.31 5.31 10.54
CA CYS A 241 1.60 5.90 10.22
C CYS A 241 2.75 4.98 10.65
N PRO A 242 3.57 4.48 9.73
CA PRO A 242 4.65 3.56 10.07
C PRO A 242 5.81 4.25 10.80
N ALA A 243 5.94 5.58 10.67
CA ALA A 243 7.00 6.38 11.25
C ALA A 243 6.64 7.02 12.61
N ARG A 244 5.41 6.81 13.09
CA ARG A 244 4.91 7.40 14.35
C ARG A 244 4.99 8.94 14.40
N VAL A 245 4.83 9.60 13.25
CA VAL A 245 4.86 11.07 13.16
C VAL A 245 3.61 11.69 13.78
N PHE A 246 2.47 11.02 13.64
CA PHE A 246 1.20 11.49 14.20
C PHE A 246 0.99 10.91 15.59
N MET A 247 0.82 11.80 16.58
CA MET A 247 0.57 11.43 17.99
C MET A 247 -0.52 12.32 18.58
N ARG A 248 -1.43 11.71 19.33
CA ARG A 248 -2.44 12.41 20.12
C ARG A 248 -1.95 12.51 21.57
N PHE A 249 -1.70 13.71 22.03
CA PHE A 249 -1.44 13.96 23.45
C PHE A 249 -2.75 14.25 24.17
N LYS A 250 -3.09 13.46 25.17
CA LYS A 250 -4.14 13.84 26.12
C LYS A 250 -3.59 15.00 26.97
N LYS A 251 -4.18 16.19 26.82
CA LYS A 251 -3.89 17.28 27.75
C LYS A 251 -4.31 16.80 29.15
N LYS A 252 -3.36 16.63 30.07
CA LYS A 252 -3.72 16.48 31.49
C LYS A 252 -4.44 17.75 31.88
N MET A 253 -5.72 17.66 32.25
CA MET A 253 -6.36 18.73 32.98
C MET A 253 -5.62 18.79 34.32
N THR A 254 -4.79 19.79 34.50
CA THR A 254 -4.36 20.23 35.82
C THR A 254 -5.54 20.94 36.43
N CYS A 255 -6.16 20.34 37.45
CA CYS A 255 -7.04 21.06 38.38
C CYS A 255 -6.25 22.12 39.10
#